data_57a0faff5764183f511ddea14afb5e2a
#
_entry.id   57a0faff5764183f511ddea14afb5e2a
#
_cell.length_a   1.000
_cell.length_b   1.000
_cell.length_c   1.000
_cell.angle_alpha   90.00
_cell.angle_beta   90.00
_cell.angle_gamma   90.00
#
_symmetry.space_group_name_H-M   'P 1'
#
loop_
_entity.id
_entity.type
_entity.pdbx_description
1 polymer ?
#
loop_
_entity_poly.entity_id
_entity_poly.type
_entity_poly.pdbx_seq_one_letter_code
_entity_poly.pdbx_strand_id
1 'polypeptide(L)'
;MQKINKSLLFIILVCSSPAFSAIPVDLSKPNITAAKAPALEAYQQSTDFNHTTHIRMKQMYNGYPVWGATGVKHINAAHTKMNGRAYLALDADLRGTPDFIFGEAQTQNALAAAIKLATDEYTQTIEPTKKSPSLIVYIDENNKAHWAFYVSLKLPHAKPIYILDAQSLQVYKSWNEFKTSALENADGGGIGGNIKMGKIIYDGLAGHLSQFPIKRDTEMKLCYLQNDIVTVKDSRTNKNVTYPCTAPSSEHNNIFWGDVKDTVNDGYSPDVDAIYGITFIQKMYQDWYGIAPITENGKPVAVTAYTHVDEDNASWDGKENGEWRIELGDGGDIKYPSTAIGVIAHEMGHGFTEQHSNLVYSEQSGGLNESFSDMADQAAQYYAYGKNNWMHDAEITKAEGRALRYLDQPSKDCYGTKKPGQSCSIDNMSQYNRSVDVHYSSGIFNHVFYLIGTADGWNAKKTFDVMLKANSDYWTPNTTFAEAACGVINAAKDYQYDLTAVMHAFKEVGVDTRAC
;
A
#
# COMPACT_ATOMS: atom_id res chain seq x y z
N MET A 1 -10.60 77.54 -5.08
CA MET A 1 -11.82 77.05 -4.44
C MET A 1 -12.48 76.05 -5.38
N GLN A 2 -12.26 74.83 -5.20
CA GLN A 2 -12.99 73.77 -5.90
C GLN A 2 -13.44 72.74 -4.85
N LYS A 3 -14.75 72.55 -4.74
CA LYS A 3 -15.42 71.64 -3.83
C LYS A 3 -15.26 70.20 -4.34
N ILE A 4 -14.69 69.33 -3.52
CA ILE A 4 -14.63 67.89 -3.77
C ILE A 4 -15.88 67.26 -3.16
N ASN A 5 -16.77 66.73 -4.03
CA ASN A 5 -17.93 65.95 -3.66
C ASN A 5 -17.43 64.50 -3.25
N LYS A 6 -17.64 64.15 -2.00
CA LYS A 6 -17.46 62.76 -1.52
C LYS A 6 -18.79 62.01 -1.70
N SER A 7 -18.88 61.17 -2.75
CA SER A 7 -19.94 60.17 -2.86
C SER A 7 -19.61 59.00 -1.95
N LEU A 8 -20.44 58.77 -0.95
CA LEU A 8 -20.39 57.64 -0.06
C LEU A 8 -21.02 56.44 -0.77
N LEU A 9 -20.20 55.47 -1.19
CA LEU A 9 -20.66 54.20 -1.75
C LEU A 9 -21.03 53.28 -0.58
N PHE A 10 -22.33 53.07 -0.36
CA PHE A 10 -22.81 52.05 0.57
C PHE A 10 -22.67 50.67 -0.10
N ILE A 11 -21.67 49.87 0.30
CA ILE A 11 -21.60 48.45 -0.03
C ILE A 11 -22.54 47.74 0.94
N ILE A 12 -23.70 47.32 0.45
CA ILE A 12 -24.56 46.38 1.17
C ILE A 12 -23.89 45.01 1.06
N LEU A 13 -23.22 44.59 2.13
CA LEU A 13 -22.78 43.23 2.30
C LEU A 13 -24.03 42.39 2.57
N VAL A 14 -24.57 41.74 1.54
CA VAL A 14 -25.57 40.69 1.74
C VAL A 14 -24.82 39.49 2.27
N CYS A 15 -24.76 39.34 3.58
CA CYS A 15 -24.43 38.07 4.21
C CYS A 15 -25.56 37.09 3.89
N SER A 16 -25.42 36.31 2.83
CA SER A 16 -26.22 35.11 2.65
C SER A 16 -25.74 34.09 3.67
N SER A 17 -26.41 33.99 4.81
CA SER A 17 -26.31 32.86 5.71
C SER A 17 -26.63 31.60 4.88
N PRO A 18 -25.82 30.52 4.94
CA PRO A 18 -26.22 29.27 4.32
C PRO A 18 -27.51 28.80 5.03
N ALA A 19 -28.62 28.82 4.30
CA ALA A 19 -29.86 28.23 4.78
C ALA A 19 -29.62 26.70 4.83
N PHE A 20 -29.32 26.17 6.03
CA PHE A 20 -29.34 24.74 6.27
C PHE A 20 -30.78 24.27 6.10
N SER A 21 -31.05 23.49 5.09
CA SER A 21 -32.41 23.04 4.79
C SER A 21 -32.77 21.81 5.59
N ALA A 22 -31.93 20.78 5.62
CA ALA A 22 -32.13 19.60 6.47
C ALA A 22 -31.39 19.76 7.83
N ILE A 23 -32.12 19.68 8.93
CA ILE A 23 -31.57 19.84 10.27
C ILE A 23 -31.36 18.46 10.88
N PRO A 24 -30.10 18.03 11.12
CA PRO A 24 -29.85 16.71 11.74
C PRO A 24 -30.33 16.69 13.20
N VAL A 25 -30.95 15.60 13.58
CA VAL A 25 -31.48 15.35 14.94
C VAL A 25 -30.91 14.06 15.47
N ASP A 26 -30.31 14.13 16.65
CA ASP A 26 -29.89 12.97 17.44
C ASP A 26 -31.07 12.44 18.24
N LEU A 27 -31.57 11.26 17.90
CA LEU A 27 -32.73 10.64 18.52
C LEU A 27 -32.49 10.18 19.97
N SER A 28 -31.27 10.18 20.45
CA SER A 28 -30.95 9.87 21.86
C SER A 28 -31.21 11.03 22.82
N LYS A 29 -31.39 12.25 22.31
CA LYS A 29 -31.57 13.46 23.14
C LYS A 29 -33.04 13.73 23.42
N PRO A 30 -33.41 14.05 24.70
CA PRO A 30 -34.81 14.15 25.15
C PRO A 30 -35.58 15.39 24.65
N ASN A 31 -34.95 16.32 23.91
CA ASN A 31 -35.53 17.63 23.56
C ASN A 31 -36.28 17.69 22.21
N ILE A 32 -36.76 16.57 21.70
CA ILE A 32 -37.59 16.56 20.48
C ILE A 32 -39.05 16.75 20.91
N THR A 33 -39.59 17.95 20.75
CA THR A 33 -41.02 18.20 21.01
C THR A 33 -41.88 17.48 19.95
N ALA A 34 -43.03 16.94 20.37
CA ALA A 34 -43.92 16.17 19.49
C ALA A 34 -44.34 16.91 18.20
N ALA A 35 -44.41 18.25 18.24
CA ALA A 35 -44.74 19.10 17.10
C ALA A 35 -43.60 19.20 16.03
N LYS A 36 -42.40 18.71 16.33
CA LYS A 36 -41.23 18.73 15.46
C LYS A 36 -40.56 17.35 15.31
N ALA A 37 -41.24 16.29 15.75
CA ALA A 37 -40.68 14.94 15.66
C ALA A 37 -40.64 14.48 14.18
N PRO A 38 -39.51 13.88 13.69
CA PRO A 38 -39.47 13.31 12.35
C PRO A 38 -40.43 12.11 12.26
N ALA A 39 -41.05 11.92 11.09
CA ALA A 39 -41.92 10.77 10.83
C ALA A 39 -41.07 9.48 10.77
N LEU A 40 -41.16 8.65 11.79
CA LEU A 40 -40.44 7.38 11.89
C LEU A 40 -41.40 6.20 11.78
N GLU A 41 -41.16 5.30 10.81
CA GLU A 41 -41.90 4.07 10.64
C GLU A 41 -41.10 2.86 11.07
N ALA A 42 -41.72 1.97 11.88
CA ALA A 42 -41.11 0.72 12.30
C ALA A 42 -41.10 -0.26 11.11
N TYR A 43 -39.97 -0.94 10.89
CA TYR A 43 -39.84 -1.94 9.84
C TYR A 43 -39.33 -3.30 10.33
N GLN A 44 -38.79 -3.36 11.56
CA GLN A 44 -38.30 -4.61 12.16
C GLN A 44 -38.42 -4.53 13.67
N GLN A 45 -38.78 -5.66 14.30
CA GLN A 45 -38.79 -5.81 15.76
C GLN A 45 -38.13 -7.13 16.14
N SER A 46 -37.33 -7.11 17.21
CA SER A 46 -36.72 -8.29 17.81
C SER A 46 -36.65 -8.11 19.34
N THR A 47 -36.62 -9.20 20.08
CA THR A 47 -36.41 -9.19 21.54
C THR A 47 -35.15 -10.01 21.84
N ASP A 48 -34.23 -9.44 22.62
CA ASP A 48 -32.99 -10.10 23.00
C ASP A 48 -33.15 -11.01 24.23
N PHE A 49 -32.07 -11.69 24.59
CA PHE A 49 -32.06 -12.60 25.75
C PHE A 49 -32.26 -11.90 27.12
N ASN A 50 -32.09 -10.57 27.19
CA ASN A 50 -32.36 -9.76 28.36
C ASN A 50 -33.79 -9.20 28.38
N HIS A 51 -34.69 -9.73 27.57
CA HIS A 51 -36.05 -9.28 27.38
C HIS A 51 -36.19 -7.81 26.99
N THR A 52 -35.17 -7.23 26.32
CA THR A 52 -35.26 -5.90 25.72
C THR A 52 -35.77 -6.03 24.29
N THR A 53 -36.89 -5.35 24.02
CA THR A 53 -37.44 -5.27 22.67
C THR A 53 -36.77 -4.13 21.91
N HIS A 54 -36.24 -4.44 20.75
CA HIS A 54 -35.59 -3.51 19.80
C HIS A 54 -36.50 -3.30 18.60
N ILE A 55 -37.00 -2.06 18.42
CA ILE A 55 -37.82 -1.68 17.27
C ILE A 55 -36.95 -0.81 16.36
N ARG A 56 -36.62 -1.32 15.17
CA ARG A 56 -35.88 -0.57 14.16
C ARG A 56 -36.83 0.27 13.32
N MET A 57 -36.50 1.53 13.17
CA MET A 57 -37.32 2.53 12.52
C MET A 57 -36.52 3.26 11.44
N LYS A 58 -37.19 3.66 10.37
CA LYS A 58 -36.64 4.53 9.33
C LYS A 58 -37.45 5.80 9.24
N GLN A 59 -36.80 6.90 8.92
CA GLN A 59 -37.52 8.14 8.63
C GLN A 59 -38.16 8.07 7.24
N MET A 60 -39.40 8.54 7.16
CA MET A 60 -40.10 8.68 5.91
C MET A 60 -40.39 10.15 5.65
N TYR A 61 -40.35 10.55 4.37
CA TYR A 61 -40.75 11.84 3.89
C TYR A 61 -41.75 11.63 2.75
N ASN A 62 -43.02 12.01 2.95
CA ASN A 62 -44.12 11.82 2.00
C ASN A 62 -44.19 10.40 1.40
N GLY A 63 -43.99 9.38 2.25
CA GLY A 63 -44.01 7.98 1.82
C GLY A 63 -42.70 7.43 1.25
N TYR A 64 -41.64 8.24 1.15
CA TYR A 64 -40.33 7.84 0.67
C TYR A 64 -39.29 7.77 1.80
N PRO A 65 -38.42 6.76 1.84
CA PRO A 65 -37.43 6.64 2.90
C PRO A 65 -36.34 7.71 2.77
N VAL A 66 -35.95 8.29 3.91
CA VAL A 66 -34.78 9.17 3.99
C VAL A 66 -33.56 8.29 4.23
N TRP A 67 -32.65 8.24 3.27
CA TRP A 67 -31.48 7.36 3.29
C TRP A 67 -30.54 7.71 4.46
N GLY A 68 -30.16 6.70 5.26
CA GLY A 68 -29.28 6.89 6.42
C GLY A 68 -29.98 7.50 7.65
N ALA A 69 -31.27 7.85 7.56
CA ALA A 69 -32.06 8.35 8.68
C ALA A 69 -32.81 7.21 9.36
N THR A 70 -32.19 6.59 10.35
CA THR A 70 -32.71 5.42 11.05
C THR A 70 -32.58 5.58 12.56
N GLY A 71 -33.47 4.92 13.30
CA GLY A 71 -33.42 4.85 14.76
C GLY A 71 -33.74 3.46 15.28
N VAL A 72 -33.32 3.17 16.49
CA VAL A 72 -33.70 1.97 17.23
C VAL A 72 -34.29 2.38 18.57
N LYS A 73 -35.52 1.95 18.81
CA LYS A 73 -36.18 2.12 20.11
C LYS A 73 -35.99 0.84 20.91
N HIS A 74 -35.44 0.99 22.12
CA HIS A 74 -35.17 -0.09 23.07
C HIS A 74 -36.18 0.01 24.21
N ILE A 75 -36.94 -1.06 24.45
CA ILE A 75 -37.98 -1.13 25.45
C ILE A 75 -37.71 -2.32 26.37
N ASN A 76 -37.57 -2.07 27.64
CA ASN A 76 -37.56 -3.09 28.70
C ASN A 76 -38.40 -2.64 29.91
N ALA A 77 -38.47 -3.47 30.95
CA ALA A 77 -39.28 -3.18 32.15
C ALA A 77 -38.86 -1.90 32.90
N ALA A 78 -37.60 -1.49 32.79
CA ALA A 78 -37.05 -0.37 33.54
C ALA A 78 -37.09 0.96 32.75
N HIS A 79 -36.96 0.94 31.41
CA HIS A 79 -36.84 2.16 30.62
C HIS A 79 -37.19 1.95 29.11
N THR A 80 -37.48 3.07 28.48
CA THR A 80 -37.55 3.18 27.04
C THR A 80 -36.48 4.20 26.60
N LYS A 81 -35.55 3.76 25.72
CA LYS A 81 -34.51 4.61 25.11
C LYS A 81 -34.60 4.56 23.60
N MET A 82 -34.11 5.59 22.95
CA MET A 82 -34.00 5.64 21.49
C MET A 82 -32.60 6.13 21.13
N ASN A 83 -32.04 5.59 20.06
CA ASN A 83 -30.81 6.08 19.46
C ASN A 83 -30.96 6.12 17.93
N GLY A 84 -30.12 6.89 17.25
CA GLY A 84 -30.14 7.04 15.83
C GLY A 84 -30.11 8.49 15.38
N ARG A 85 -30.28 8.69 14.08
CA ARG A 85 -30.28 10.02 13.44
C ARG A 85 -31.50 10.16 12.54
N ALA A 86 -32.06 11.36 12.56
CA ALA A 86 -33.12 11.78 11.65
C ALA A 86 -32.87 13.24 11.20
N TYR A 87 -33.74 13.76 10.33
CA TYR A 87 -33.63 15.12 9.81
C TYR A 87 -34.97 15.85 9.87
N LEU A 88 -34.93 17.14 10.14
CA LEU A 88 -36.09 18.07 10.10
C LEU A 88 -35.95 19.03 8.92
N ALA A 89 -37.02 19.77 8.62
CA ALA A 89 -37.07 20.84 7.62
C ALA A 89 -36.76 20.39 6.16
N LEU A 90 -37.08 19.14 5.82
CA LEU A 90 -36.85 18.61 4.46
C LEU A 90 -37.66 19.33 3.37
N ASP A 91 -38.82 19.91 3.71
CA ASP A 91 -39.66 20.67 2.79
C ASP A 91 -38.98 21.87 2.15
N ALA A 92 -37.96 22.43 2.83
CA ALA A 92 -37.23 23.58 2.31
C ALA A 92 -36.47 23.25 1.02
N ASP A 93 -35.99 22.02 0.87
CA ASP A 93 -35.28 21.57 -0.32
C ASP A 93 -36.18 20.82 -1.31
N LEU A 94 -37.11 20.00 -0.81
CA LEU A 94 -37.81 19.00 -1.62
C LEU A 94 -39.16 19.48 -2.16
N ARG A 95 -39.73 20.56 -1.61
CA ARG A 95 -41.01 21.18 -2.04
C ARG A 95 -42.16 20.19 -2.25
N GLY A 96 -42.28 19.24 -1.33
CA GLY A 96 -43.38 18.24 -1.35
C GLY A 96 -43.12 16.98 -2.16
N THR A 97 -44.17 16.23 -2.45
CA THR A 97 -44.09 14.97 -3.22
C THR A 97 -43.80 15.30 -4.68
N PRO A 98 -42.84 14.62 -5.31
CA PRO A 98 -42.55 14.83 -6.72
C PRO A 98 -43.61 14.11 -7.59
N ASP A 99 -44.56 14.85 -8.10
CA ASP A 99 -45.66 14.30 -8.91
C ASP A 99 -45.34 14.23 -10.42
N PHE A 100 -44.21 14.71 -10.87
CA PHE A 100 -43.92 14.94 -12.27
C PHE A 100 -42.76 14.12 -12.87
N ILE A 101 -41.96 13.42 -12.07
CA ILE A 101 -40.61 13.10 -12.55
C ILE A 101 -40.32 11.60 -12.50
N PHE A 102 -41.04 10.85 -11.69
CA PHE A 102 -40.60 9.53 -11.32
C PHE A 102 -41.45 8.42 -11.92
N GLY A 103 -41.91 8.69 -13.13
CA GLY A 103 -42.53 7.67 -13.95
C GLY A 103 -41.56 6.52 -14.28
N GLU A 104 -42.10 5.46 -14.80
CA GLU A 104 -41.36 4.25 -15.15
C GLU A 104 -40.12 4.55 -16.04
N ALA A 105 -40.27 5.51 -16.99
CA ALA A 105 -39.17 5.91 -17.87
C ALA A 105 -37.93 6.43 -17.12
N GLN A 106 -38.11 7.29 -16.10
CA GLN A 106 -36.99 7.84 -15.33
C GLN A 106 -36.35 6.76 -14.44
N THR A 107 -37.15 5.86 -13.90
CA THR A 107 -36.64 4.70 -13.15
C THR A 107 -35.80 3.79 -14.04
N GLN A 108 -36.23 3.54 -15.30
CA GLN A 108 -35.44 2.77 -16.27
C GLN A 108 -34.16 3.50 -16.68
N ASN A 109 -34.19 4.82 -16.84
CA ASN A 109 -33.00 5.62 -17.12
C ASN A 109 -31.99 5.54 -15.97
N ALA A 110 -32.44 5.57 -14.72
CA ALA A 110 -31.58 5.40 -13.55
C ALA A 110 -30.93 4.00 -13.51
N LEU A 111 -31.69 2.96 -13.85
CA LEU A 111 -31.16 1.60 -13.96
C LEU A 111 -30.11 1.50 -15.07
N ALA A 112 -30.39 2.05 -16.25
CA ALA A 112 -29.46 2.05 -17.38
C ALA A 112 -28.16 2.81 -17.07
N ALA A 113 -28.25 3.97 -16.38
CA ALA A 113 -27.10 4.73 -15.95
C ALA A 113 -26.24 3.93 -14.96
N ALA A 114 -26.85 3.28 -13.97
CA ALA A 114 -26.13 2.43 -13.01
C ALA A 114 -25.47 1.22 -13.68
N ILE A 115 -26.14 0.57 -14.64
CA ILE A 115 -25.58 -0.54 -15.42
C ILE A 115 -24.36 -0.06 -16.21
N LYS A 116 -24.43 1.10 -16.87
CA LYS A 116 -23.30 1.66 -17.60
C LYS A 116 -22.11 1.90 -16.67
N LEU A 117 -22.32 2.58 -15.55
CA LEU A 117 -21.25 2.83 -14.55
C LEU A 117 -20.61 1.53 -14.08
N ALA A 118 -21.41 0.53 -13.76
CA ALA A 118 -20.91 -0.75 -13.31
C ALA A 118 -20.20 -1.53 -14.44
N THR A 119 -20.66 -1.43 -15.68
CA THR A 119 -19.96 -2.03 -16.83
C THR A 119 -18.58 -1.41 -17.04
N ASP A 120 -18.50 -0.09 -16.94
CA ASP A 120 -17.24 0.65 -17.06
C ASP A 120 -16.28 0.31 -15.90
N GLU A 121 -16.79 0.16 -14.67
CA GLU A 121 -16.00 -0.14 -13.47
C GLU A 121 -15.53 -1.60 -13.40
N TYR A 122 -16.41 -2.57 -13.74
CA TYR A 122 -16.13 -4.00 -13.56
C TYR A 122 -15.77 -4.72 -14.86
N THR A 123 -15.69 -4.02 -16.00
CA THR A 123 -15.34 -4.57 -17.35
C THR A 123 -16.12 -5.82 -17.74
N GLN A 124 -17.38 -5.93 -17.32
CA GLN A 124 -18.27 -7.07 -17.57
C GLN A 124 -19.59 -6.60 -18.15
N THR A 125 -20.16 -7.39 -19.05
CA THR A 125 -21.55 -7.17 -19.48
C THR A 125 -22.48 -7.50 -18.33
N ILE A 126 -23.32 -6.53 -17.93
CA ILE A 126 -24.22 -6.66 -16.79
C ILE A 126 -25.65 -6.88 -17.30
N GLU A 127 -26.21 -8.03 -16.97
CA GLU A 127 -27.63 -8.30 -17.22
C GLU A 127 -28.50 -7.44 -16.29
N PRO A 128 -29.62 -6.89 -16.79
CA PRO A 128 -30.54 -6.11 -15.98
C PRO A 128 -31.06 -6.92 -14.80
N THR A 129 -30.90 -6.40 -13.58
CA THR A 129 -31.48 -7.05 -12.41
C THR A 129 -32.99 -6.88 -12.40
N LYS A 130 -33.73 -7.88 -11.87
CA LYS A 130 -35.21 -7.82 -11.71
C LYS A 130 -35.66 -6.79 -10.66
N LYS A 131 -34.72 -6.17 -9.91
CA LYS A 131 -35.04 -5.22 -8.86
C LYS A 131 -34.94 -3.80 -9.39
N SER A 132 -36.11 -3.14 -9.45
CA SER A 132 -36.19 -1.73 -9.86
C SER A 132 -35.46 -0.79 -8.88
N PRO A 133 -34.88 0.31 -9.38
CA PRO A 133 -34.42 1.40 -8.55
C PRO A 133 -35.47 1.89 -7.56
N SER A 134 -35.05 2.25 -6.36
CA SER A 134 -35.96 2.80 -5.35
C SER A 134 -35.76 4.29 -5.22
N LEU A 135 -36.84 5.08 -5.26
CA LEU A 135 -36.78 6.50 -4.97
C LEU A 135 -36.58 6.72 -3.47
N ILE A 136 -35.64 7.59 -3.11
CA ILE A 136 -35.28 7.94 -1.74
C ILE A 136 -35.07 9.43 -1.60
N VAL A 137 -35.04 9.92 -0.38
CA VAL A 137 -34.45 11.22 -0.06
C VAL A 137 -33.01 11.01 0.39
N TYR A 138 -32.06 11.66 -0.29
CA TYR A 138 -30.63 11.66 0.05
C TYR A 138 -30.25 12.99 0.68
N ILE A 139 -29.47 12.96 1.77
CA ILE A 139 -28.93 14.16 2.42
C ILE A 139 -27.45 14.24 2.11
N ASP A 140 -27.01 15.31 1.45
CA ASP A 140 -25.61 15.54 1.08
C ASP A 140 -24.76 16.01 2.27
N GLU A 141 -23.47 16.21 2.04
CA GLU A 141 -22.49 16.65 3.05
C GLU A 141 -22.79 18.05 3.60
N ASN A 142 -23.54 18.88 2.84
CA ASN A 142 -23.96 20.22 3.24
C ASN A 142 -25.32 20.21 3.95
N ASN A 143 -25.84 19.05 4.31
CA ASN A 143 -27.18 18.84 4.87
C ASN A 143 -28.32 19.27 3.94
N LYS A 144 -28.11 19.28 2.63
CA LYS A 144 -29.16 19.56 1.66
C LYS A 144 -29.86 18.26 1.27
N ALA A 145 -31.19 18.28 1.24
CA ALA A 145 -31.98 17.13 0.85
C ALA A 145 -32.21 17.10 -0.67
N HIS A 146 -32.10 15.92 -1.27
CA HIS A 146 -32.25 15.67 -2.70
C HIS A 146 -33.15 14.47 -2.94
N TRP A 147 -33.94 14.52 -4.00
CA TRP A 147 -34.55 13.31 -4.54
C TRP A 147 -33.48 12.50 -5.28
N ALA A 148 -33.37 11.22 -4.97
CA ALA A 148 -32.36 10.34 -5.54
C ALA A 148 -32.90 8.93 -5.79
N PHE A 149 -32.30 8.22 -6.75
CA PHE A 149 -32.51 6.79 -6.94
C PHE A 149 -31.44 5.98 -6.22
N TYR A 150 -31.87 5.06 -5.38
CA TYR A 150 -31.03 4.00 -4.85
C TYR A 150 -31.07 2.82 -5.80
N VAL A 151 -29.95 2.48 -6.42
CA VAL A 151 -29.81 1.36 -7.37
C VAL A 151 -28.82 0.35 -6.81
N SER A 152 -29.28 -0.89 -6.66
CA SER A 152 -28.45 -2.02 -6.24
C SER A 152 -28.39 -3.02 -7.37
N LEU A 153 -27.20 -3.23 -7.93
CA LEU A 153 -26.95 -4.26 -8.93
C LEU A 153 -26.36 -5.50 -8.24
N LYS A 154 -26.62 -6.67 -8.81
CA LYS A 154 -26.03 -7.92 -8.34
C LYS A 154 -25.22 -8.52 -9.48
N LEU A 155 -23.90 -8.53 -9.31
CA LEU A 155 -22.94 -9.19 -10.19
C LEU A 155 -22.48 -10.51 -9.57
N PRO A 156 -21.86 -11.41 -10.33
CA PRO A 156 -21.31 -12.64 -9.77
C PRO A 156 -20.35 -12.39 -8.60
N HIS A 157 -19.57 -11.30 -8.65
CA HIS A 157 -18.49 -11.00 -7.72
C HIS A 157 -18.53 -9.56 -7.18
N ALA A 158 -19.66 -8.87 -7.33
CA ALA A 158 -19.84 -7.53 -6.81
C ALA A 158 -21.31 -7.24 -6.55
N LYS A 159 -21.58 -6.30 -5.65
CA LYS A 159 -22.90 -5.74 -5.41
C LYS A 159 -22.80 -4.23 -5.40
N PRO A 160 -22.51 -3.61 -6.56
CA PRO A 160 -22.39 -2.16 -6.62
C PRO A 160 -23.73 -1.49 -6.29
N ILE A 161 -23.62 -0.46 -5.48
CA ILE A 161 -24.71 0.40 -5.08
C ILE A 161 -24.42 1.80 -5.60
N TYR A 162 -25.42 2.44 -6.18
CA TYR A 162 -25.37 3.81 -6.63
C TYR A 162 -26.52 4.62 -6.04
N ILE A 163 -26.22 5.81 -5.53
CA ILE A 163 -27.22 6.83 -5.24
C ILE A 163 -27.07 7.89 -6.34
N LEU A 164 -28.08 7.99 -7.20
CA LEU A 164 -28.10 8.87 -8.36
C LEU A 164 -29.09 10.00 -8.15
N ASP A 165 -28.73 11.23 -8.51
CA ASP A 165 -29.67 12.33 -8.57
C ASP A 165 -30.88 11.95 -9.43
N ALA A 166 -32.08 12.24 -8.94
CA ALA A 166 -33.30 11.74 -9.59
C ALA A 166 -33.60 12.42 -10.94
N GLN A 167 -33.02 13.58 -11.24
CA GLN A 167 -33.19 14.31 -12.50
C GLN A 167 -31.99 14.15 -13.43
N SER A 168 -30.80 14.48 -12.95
CA SER A 168 -29.58 14.52 -13.74
C SER A 168 -28.89 13.17 -13.88
N LEU A 169 -29.22 12.20 -13.02
CA LEU A 169 -28.57 10.88 -12.88
C LEU A 169 -27.08 10.96 -12.52
N GLN A 170 -26.61 12.12 -12.05
CA GLN A 170 -25.27 12.25 -11.50
C GLN A 170 -25.12 11.42 -10.23
N VAL A 171 -23.94 10.83 -10.02
CA VAL A 171 -23.65 10.00 -8.86
C VAL A 171 -23.41 10.89 -7.64
N TYR A 172 -24.26 10.76 -6.62
CA TYR A 172 -24.01 11.31 -5.30
C TYR A 172 -23.09 10.43 -4.48
N LYS A 173 -23.28 9.10 -4.56
CA LYS A 173 -22.51 8.13 -3.80
C LYS A 173 -22.51 6.78 -4.49
N SER A 174 -21.39 6.07 -4.42
CA SER A 174 -21.27 4.68 -4.85
C SER A 174 -20.40 3.88 -3.88
N TRP A 175 -20.69 2.59 -3.77
CA TRP A 175 -19.86 1.62 -3.04
C TRP A 175 -20.20 0.20 -3.48
N ASN A 176 -19.35 -0.74 -3.16
CA ASN A 176 -19.61 -2.16 -3.33
C ASN A 176 -20.12 -2.76 -2.00
N GLU A 177 -21.35 -3.26 -1.97
CA GLU A 177 -21.96 -3.91 -0.79
C GLU A 177 -21.72 -5.43 -0.79
N PHE A 178 -20.91 -5.93 -1.68
CA PHE A 178 -20.57 -7.34 -1.72
C PHE A 178 -19.83 -7.71 -0.43
N LYS A 179 -20.44 -8.58 0.35
CA LYS A 179 -19.79 -9.13 1.56
C LYS A 179 -18.99 -10.33 1.08
N THR A 180 -17.67 -10.14 0.96
CA THR A 180 -16.76 -11.25 0.75
C THR A 180 -16.84 -12.17 1.98
N SER A 181 -16.79 -13.46 1.77
CA SER A 181 -16.41 -14.41 2.82
C SER A 181 -15.05 -13.98 3.37
N ALA A 182 -14.79 -14.28 4.63
CA ALA A 182 -13.45 -14.03 5.19
C ALA A 182 -12.43 -14.75 4.30
N LEU A 183 -11.42 -14.00 3.84
CA LEU A 183 -10.34 -14.58 3.05
C LEU A 183 -9.64 -15.65 3.90
N GLU A 184 -9.49 -16.85 3.37
CA GLU A 184 -8.72 -17.92 4.02
C GLU A 184 -7.25 -17.86 3.60
N ASN A 185 -6.38 -18.34 4.48
CA ASN A 185 -4.97 -18.54 4.14
C ASN A 185 -4.84 -19.77 3.25
N ALA A 186 -4.01 -19.66 2.24
CA ALA A 186 -3.69 -20.75 1.34
C ALA A 186 -2.23 -20.63 0.87
N ASP A 187 -1.71 -21.70 0.26
CA ASP A 187 -0.41 -21.67 -0.40
C ASP A 187 -0.59 -21.39 -1.89
N GLY A 188 0.14 -20.42 -2.39
CA GLY A 188 0.17 -20.01 -3.78
C GLY A 188 1.55 -20.21 -4.41
N GLY A 189 1.57 -20.17 -5.72
CA GLY A 189 2.80 -20.21 -6.51
C GLY A 189 2.55 -19.64 -7.90
N GLY A 190 3.61 -19.58 -8.68
CA GLY A 190 3.57 -19.03 -10.03
C GLY A 190 4.93 -19.05 -10.70
N ILE A 191 5.03 -18.35 -11.82
CA ILE A 191 6.28 -18.17 -12.57
C ILE A 191 6.68 -16.70 -12.47
N GLY A 192 7.91 -16.43 -12.06
CA GLY A 192 8.53 -15.12 -12.10
C GLY A 192 9.86 -15.12 -12.84
N GLY A 193 10.69 -14.10 -12.53
CA GLY A 193 11.97 -13.85 -13.18
C GLY A 193 11.84 -13.10 -14.51
N ASN A 194 12.93 -13.05 -15.25
CA ASN A 194 13.02 -12.36 -16.53
C ASN A 194 13.85 -13.20 -17.54
N ILE A 195 13.97 -12.74 -18.77
CA ILE A 195 14.66 -13.51 -19.81
C ILE A 195 16.15 -13.76 -19.47
N LYS A 196 16.81 -12.88 -18.72
CA LYS A 196 18.20 -13.05 -18.29
C LYS A 196 18.35 -14.08 -17.18
N MET A 197 17.49 -14.02 -16.18
CA MET A 197 17.47 -14.97 -15.06
C MET A 197 16.91 -16.34 -15.45
N GLY A 198 16.10 -16.36 -16.52
CA GLY A 198 15.23 -17.49 -16.84
C GLY A 198 13.94 -17.47 -16.04
N LYS A 199 13.10 -18.47 -16.27
CA LYS A 199 11.87 -18.68 -15.51
C LYS A 199 12.20 -19.17 -14.11
N ILE A 200 11.74 -18.45 -13.12
CA ILE A 200 11.78 -18.85 -11.73
C ILE A 200 10.42 -19.45 -11.38
N ILE A 201 10.42 -20.65 -10.82
CA ILE A 201 9.21 -21.39 -10.44
C ILE A 201 9.11 -21.40 -8.93
N TYR A 202 7.95 -20.96 -8.40
CA TYR A 202 7.66 -20.84 -6.98
C TYR A 202 6.62 -21.88 -6.56
N ASP A 203 7.01 -23.16 -6.41
CA ASP A 203 6.10 -24.24 -6.01
C ASP A 203 6.67 -25.18 -4.94
N GLY A 204 7.92 -24.97 -4.51
CA GLY A 204 8.57 -25.76 -3.48
C GLY A 204 9.01 -27.14 -3.91
N LEU A 205 8.93 -27.51 -5.20
CA LEU A 205 9.44 -28.77 -5.71
C LEU A 205 10.97 -28.74 -5.81
N ALA A 206 11.57 -29.90 -5.93
CA ALA A 206 13.02 -30.05 -6.03
C ALA A 206 13.58 -29.25 -7.22
N GLY A 207 14.52 -28.34 -6.94
CA GLY A 207 15.13 -27.44 -7.93
C GLY A 207 14.37 -26.14 -8.18
N HIS A 208 13.21 -25.94 -7.55
CA HIS A 208 12.43 -24.71 -7.58
C HIS A 208 12.55 -23.94 -6.27
N LEU A 209 12.14 -22.68 -6.26
CA LEU A 209 12.01 -21.90 -5.04
C LEU A 209 10.71 -22.27 -4.29
N SER A 210 10.64 -21.93 -2.99
CA SER A 210 9.48 -22.26 -2.17
C SER A 210 8.21 -21.58 -2.68
N GLN A 211 7.06 -22.20 -2.42
CA GLN A 211 5.76 -21.53 -2.50
C GLN A 211 5.68 -20.38 -1.50
N PHE A 212 4.67 -19.56 -1.63
CA PHE A 212 4.40 -18.41 -0.76
C PHE A 212 2.94 -18.38 -0.28
N PRO A 213 2.67 -17.84 0.93
CA PRO A 213 1.31 -17.70 1.43
C PRO A 213 0.53 -16.66 0.63
N ILE A 214 -0.75 -16.95 0.43
CA ILE A 214 -1.74 -16.08 -0.23
C ILE A 214 -3.04 -16.03 0.56
N LYS A 215 -3.93 -15.10 0.19
CA LYS A 215 -5.33 -15.11 0.64
C LYS A 215 -6.23 -15.61 -0.49
N ARG A 216 -7.25 -16.38 -0.13
CA ARG A 216 -8.20 -16.97 -1.07
C ARG A 216 -9.64 -16.64 -0.69
N ASP A 217 -10.43 -16.20 -1.64
CA ASP A 217 -11.89 -16.14 -1.54
C ASP A 217 -12.49 -17.43 -2.11
N THR A 218 -13.08 -18.24 -1.24
CA THR A 218 -13.65 -19.54 -1.63
C THR A 218 -14.95 -19.43 -2.41
N GLU A 219 -15.73 -18.37 -2.20
CA GLU A 219 -16.99 -18.15 -2.90
C GLU A 219 -16.72 -17.59 -4.30
N MET A 220 -15.83 -16.61 -4.40
CA MET A 220 -15.42 -16.00 -5.66
C MET A 220 -14.47 -16.88 -6.46
N LYS A 221 -13.85 -17.87 -5.82
CA LYS A 221 -12.80 -18.71 -6.41
C LYS A 221 -11.65 -17.87 -6.96
N LEU A 222 -11.27 -16.83 -6.20
CA LEU A 222 -10.17 -15.94 -6.49
C LEU A 222 -9.08 -16.07 -5.44
N CYS A 223 -7.85 -16.11 -5.90
CA CYS A 223 -6.67 -15.95 -5.09
C CYS A 223 -6.15 -14.52 -5.22
N TYR A 224 -5.70 -13.94 -4.12
CA TYR A 224 -5.13 -12.61 -4.02
C TYR A 224 -3.63 -12.75 -3.78
N LEU A 225 -2.81 -12.03 -4.54
CA LEU A 225 -1.39 -11.89 -4.22
C LEU A 225 -1.25 -10.99 -2.97
N GLN A 226 -1.70 -11.54 -1.87
CA GLN A 226 -1.77 -10.90 -0.57
C GLN A 226 -1.59 -11.92 0.54
N ASN A 227 -0.87 -11.55 1.60
CA ASN A 227 -0.77 -12.30 2.86
C ASN A 227 -0.68 -11.32 4.04
N ASP A 228 -0.27 -11.79 5.22
CA ASP A 228 -0.17 -10.95 6.42
C ASP A 228 1.06 -10.00 6.38
N ILE A 229 1.95 -10.15 5.37
CA ILE A 229 3.22 -9.44 5.22
C ILE A 229 3.16 -8.45 4.06
N VAL A 230 2.46 -8.80 2.97
CA VAL A 230 2.44 -8.02 1.73
C VAL A 230 1.08 -8.05 1.06
N THR A 231 0.73 -6.93 0.43
CA THR A 231 -0.37 -6.82 -0.53
C THR A 231 0.20 -6.31 -1.85
N VAL A 232 0.02 -7.06 -2.94
CA VAL A 232 0.45 -6.63 -4.28
C VAL A 232 -0.69 -5.90 -4.97
N LYS A 233 -0.41 -4.71 -5.47
CA LYS A 233 -1.33 -3.88 -6.27
C LYS A 233 -0.70 -3.55 -7.62
N ASP A 234 -1.47 -3.71 -8.67
CA ASP A 234 -1.11 -3.22 -9.99
C ASP A 234 -1.33 -1.69 -10.05
N SER A 235 -0.25 -0.91 -10.23
CA SER A 235 -0.29 0.56 -10.24
C SER A 235 -1.14 1.13 -11.38
N ARG A 236 -1.24 0.43 -12.51
CA ARG A 236 -2.06 0.82 -13.69
C ARG A 236 -3.55 0.87 -13.36
N THR A 237 -3.99 0.03 -12.44
CA THR A 237 -5.40 -0.11 -12.06
C THR A 237 -5.70 0.30 -10.62
N ASN A 238 -4.66 0.43 -9.79
CA ASN A 238 -4.71 0.63 -8.34
C ASN A 238 -5.57 -0.42 -7.61
N LYS A 239 -5.56 -1.67 -8.11
CA LYS A 239 -6.32 -2.80 -7.54
C LYS A 239 -5.37 -3.88 -7.04
N ASN A 240 -5.81 -4.61 -6.01
CA ASN A 240 -5.13 -5.81 -5.58
C ASN A 240 -5.05 -6.82 -6.73
N VAL A 241 -3.88 -7.40 -6.92
CA VAL A 241 -3.68 -8.42 -7.95
C VAL A 241 -4.37 -9.72 -7.55
N THR A 242 -5.14 -10.27 -8.48
CA THR A 242 -5.90 -11.51 -8.27
C THR A 242 -5.79 -12.44 -9.48
N TYR A 243 -5.99 -13.72 -9.22
CA TYR A 243 -6.09 -14.72 -10.28
C TYR A 243 -7.15 -15.79 -9.95
N PRO A 244 -7.76 -16.45 -10.96
CA PRO A 244 -8.71 -17.53 -10.72
C PRO A 244 -8.04 -18.73 -10.04
N CYS A 245 -8.61 -19.21 -8.93
CA CYS A 245 -8.08 -20.36 -8.20
C CYS A 245 -9.19 -21.28 -7.68
N THR A 246 -9.60 -22.24 -8.50
CA THR A 246 -10.69 -23.16 -8.18
C THR A 246 -10.27 -24.34 -7.33
N ALA A 247 -9.10 -24.92 -7.62
CA ALA A 247 -8.53 -26.07 -6.93
C ALA A 247 -6.99 -25.98 -6.93
N PRO A 248 -6.31 -26.59 -5.94
CA PRO A 248 -4.87 -26.74 -5.96
C PRO A 248 -4.39 -27.58 -7.16
N SER A 249 -3.23 -27.25 -7.70
CA SER A 249 -2.62 -27.96 -8.81
C SER A 249 -1.78 -29.15 -8.32
N SER A 250 -2.10 -30.36 -8.78
CA SER A 250 -1.31 -31.54 -8.50
C SER A 250 0.07 -31.55 -9.17
N GLU A 251 0.26 -30.74 -10.22
CA GLU A 251 1.53 -30.58 -10.92
C GLU A 251 2.49 -29.64 -10.17
N HIS A 252 1.95 -28.79 -9.29
CA HIS A 252 2.67 -27.78 -8.53
C HIS A 252 2.45 -27.98 -7.01
N ASN A 253 2.91 -29.11 -6.47
CA ASN A 253 2.92 -29.36 -5.02
C ASN A 253 1.58 -29.18 -4.28
N ASN A 254 0.44 -29.35 -4.98
CA ASN A 254 -0.91 -29.14 -4.48
C ASN A 254 -1.17 -27.73 -3.90
N ILE A 255 -0.56 -26.72 -4.47
CA ILE A 255 -0.82 -25.30 -4.17
C ILE A 255 -1.75 -24.68 -5.19
N PHE A 256 -2.31 -23.49 -4.87
CA PHE A 256 -3.08 -22.69 -5.82
C PHE A 256 -2.14 -22.01 -6.80
N TRP A 257 -2.02 -22.58 -7.99
CA TRP A 257 -1.12 -22.10 -9.03
C TRP A 257 -1.69 -20.88 -9.74
N GLY A 258 -0.92 -19.80 -9.76
CA GLY A 258 -1.25 -18.56 -10.48
C GLY A 258 -0.55 -18.49 -11.83
N ASP A 259 -1.32 -18.62 -12.92
CA ASP A 259 -0.87 -18.22 -14.25
C ASP A 259 -1.23 -16.73 -14.44
N VAL A 260 -0.57 -15.90 -13.65
CA VAL A 260 -0.75 -14.45 -13.73
C VAL A 260 -0.09 -13.98 -15.04
N LYS A 261 -0.91 -13.40 -15.94
CA LYS A 261 -0.45 -12.93 -17.25
C LYS A 261 -0.16 -11.44 -17.19
N ASP A 262 0.94 -11.09 -16.55
CA ASP A 262 1.42 -9.72 -16.36
C ASP A 262 2.81 -9.50 -16.98
N THR A 263 3.15 -10.29 -17.99
CA THR A 263 4.43 -10.18 -18.71
C THR A 263 4.63 -8.77 -19.25
N VAL A 264 5.73 -8.15 -18.84
CA VAL A 264 6.14 -6.81 -19.27
C VAL A 264 7.65 -6.76 -19.43
N ASN A 265 8.15 -6.07 -20.43
CA ASN A 265 9.57 -5.78 -20.64
C ASN A 265 10.48 -7.02 -20.42
N ASP A 266 10.07 -8.17 -21.00
CA ASP A 266 10.75 -9.47 -20.89
C ASP A 266 10.80 -10.07 -19.46
N GLY A 267 10.05 -9.53 -18.49
CA GLY A 267 9.74 -10.17 -17.23
C GLY A 267 8.58 -11.15 -17.38
N TYR A 268 8.58 -12.22 -16.60
CA TYR A 268 7.53 -13.25 -16.69
C TYR A 268 6.31 -12.90 -15.84
N SER A 269 6.49 -12.53 -14.56
CA SER A 269 5.45 -12.01 -13.69
C SER A 269 6.04 -11.17 -12.56
N PRO A 270 6.13 -9.84 -12.74
CA PRO A 270 6.51 -8.91 -11.68
C PRO A 270 5.64 -9.03 -10.42
N ASP A 271 4.35 -9.29 -10.58
CA ASP A 271 3.42 -9.46 -9.46
C ASP A 271 3.77 -10.67 -8.57
N VAL A 272 4.10 -11.80 -9.20
CA VAL A 272 4.50 -13.03 -8.48
C VAL A 272 5.86 -12.87 -7.82
N ASP A 273 6.81 -12.21 -8.49
CA ASP A 273 8.11 -11.90 -7.92
C ASP A 273 7.98 -10.99 -6.70
N ALA A 274 7.09 -9.99 -6.74
CA ALA A 274 6.88 -9.04 -5.66
C ALA A 274 6.37 -9.71 -4.37
N ILE A 275 5.32 -10.53 -4.45
CA ILE A 275 4.80 -11.23 -3.26
C ILE A 275 5.83 -12.20 -2.70
N TYR A 276 6.52 -12.95 -3.58
CA TYR A 276 7.55 -13.88 -3.15
C TYR A 276 8.70 -13.12 -2.49
N GLY A 277 9.27 -12.11 -3.13
CA GLY A 277 10.44 -11.38 -2.66
C GLY A 277 10.22 -10.76 -1.29
N ILE A 278 9.13 -10.02 -1.10
CA ILE A 278 8.82 -9.37 0.19
C ILE A 278 8.61 -10.42 1.30
N THR A 279 7.86 -11.49 1.01
CA THR A 279 7.66 -12.59 1.96
C THR A 279 8.98 -13.28 2.31
N PHE A 280 9.85 -13.46 1.34
CA PHE A 280 11.16 -14.07 1.49
C PHE A 280 12.11 -13.22 2.33
N ILE A 281 12.15 -11.89 2.09
CA ILE A 281 12.97 -10.97 2.89
C ILE A 281 12.49 -10.91 4.34
N GLN A 282 11.17 -10.84 4.57
CA GLN A 282 10.60 -10.93 5.91
C GLN A 282 11.06 -12.23 6.62
N LYS A 283 11.04 -13.36 5.90
CA LYS A 283 11.48 -14.64 6.43
C LYS A 283 12.98 -14.64 6.77
N MET A 284 13.82 -14.04 5.94
CA MET A 284 15.27 -13.90 6.20
C MET A 284 15.52 -13.15 7.52
N TYR A 285 14.86 -11.99 7.72
CA TYR A 285 14.99 -11.25 8.97
C TYR A 285 14.47 -12.02 10.18
N GLN A 286 13.36 -12.74 10.02
CA GLN A 286 12.80 -13.58 11.08
C GLN A 286 13.73 -14.77 11.43
N ASP A 287 14.26 -15.46 10.44
CA ASP A 287 15.11 -16.65 10.64
C ASP A 287 16.47 -16.29 11.25
N TRP A 288 17.05 -15.17 10.84
CA TRP A 288 18.39 -14.77 11.28
C TRP A 288 18.40 -13.95 12.58
N TYR A 289 17.37 -13.12 12.78
CA TYR A 289 17.38 -12.12 13.85
C TYR A 289 16.13 -12.16 14.75
N GLY A 290 15.11 -12.93 14.40
CA GLY A 290 13.85 -13.01 15.16
C GLY A 290 13.00 -11.74 15.10
N ILE A 291 13.23 -10.86 14.12
CA ILE A 291 12.55 -9.57 13.96
C ILE A 291 11.84 -9.47 12.60
N ALA A 292 10.94 -8.52 12.47
CA ALA A 292 10.41 -8.07 11.19
C ALA A 292 11.20 -6.83 10.72
N PRO A 293 11.53 -6.71 9.42
CA PRO A 293 12.22 -5.54 8.91
C PRO A 293 11.37 -4.28 8.99
N ILE A 294 10.05 -4.40 8.82
CA ILE A 294 9.10 -3.27 8.88
C ILE A 294 8.08 -3.53 9.97
N THR A 295 7.94 -2.56 10.88
CA THR A 295 7.06 -2.64 12.05
C THR A 295 6.24 -1.37 12.23
N GLU A 296 5.15 -1.47 12.94
CA GLU A 296 4.41 -0.32 13.46
C GLU A 296 4.00 -0.60 14.91
N ASN A 297 4.32 0.33 15.81
CA ASN A 297 4.12 0.15 17.25
C ASN A 297 4.74 -1.17 17.79
N GLY A 298 5.89 -1.56 17.26
CA GLY A 298 6.64 -2.77 17.62
C GLY A 298 6.01 -4.08 17.13
N LYS A 299 5.08 -4.03 16.19
CA LYS A 299 4.47 -5.21 15.56
C LYS A 299 4.76 -5.24 14.07
N PRO A 300 4.99 -6.42 13.49
CA PRO A 300 5.09 -6.56 12.04
C PRO A 300 3.86 -5.98 11.35
N VAL A 301 4.07 -5.30 10.22
CA VAL A 301 3.00 -4.75 9.38
C VAL A 301 3.16 -5.19 7.94
N ALA A 302 2.04 -5.23 7.22
CA ALA A 302 2.07 -5.52 5.80
C ALA A 302 2.59 -4.32 5.01
N VAL A 303 3.42 -4.61 4.00
CA VAL A 303 3.88 -3.66 2.99
C VAL A 303 2.95 -3.76 1.78
N THR A 304 2.60 -2.64 1.18
CA THR A 304 1.90 -2.62 -0.12
C THR A 304 2.95 -2.47 -1.22
N ALA A 305 3.06 -3.49 -2.06
CA ALA A 305 3.90 -3.47 -3.25
C ALA A 305 3.07 -3.00 -4.45
N TYR A 306 3.46 -1.88 -5.03
CA TYR A 306 2.92 -1.41 -6.30
C TYR A 306 3.82 -1.91 -7.41
N THR A 307 3.32 -2.82 -8.22
CA THR A 307 3.97 -3.34 -9.43
C THR A 307 3.52 -2.54 -10.64
N HIS A 308 4.18 -2.75 -11.78
CA HIS A 308 3.84 -2.07 -13.04
C HIS A 308 3.86 -0.55 -12.94
N VAL A 309 4.82 -0.02 -12.18
CA VAL A 309 5.13 1.41 -12.20
C VAL A 309 5.89 1.71 -13.49
N ASP A 310 5.52 2.77 -14.20
CA ASP A 310 6.16 3.19 -15.47
C ASP A 310 7.50 3.91 -15.20
N GLU A 311 8.43 3.17 -14.58
CA GLU A 311 9.77 3.66 -14.22
C GLU A 311 10.83 2.58 -14.45
N ASP A 312 12.07 3.02 -14.76
CA ASP A 312 13.25 2.13 -14.90
C ASP A 312 13.98 1.98 -13.54
N ASN A 313 13.23 1.91 -12.46
CA ASN A 313 13.73 1.83 -11.09
C ASN A 313 12.72 1.19 -10.13
N ALA A 314 13.15 0.98 -8.87
CA ALA A 314 12.29 0.71 -7.72
C ALA A 314 12.50 1.80 -6.66
N SER A 315 11.57 1.94 -5.69
CA SER A 315 11.72 2.85 -4.57
C SER A 315 10.99 2.36 -3.31
N TRP A 316 11.53 2.72 -2.16
CA TRP A 316 10.84 2.69 -0.88
C TRP A 316 10.25 4.07 -0.58
N ASP A 317 8.92 4.19 -0.51
CA ASP A 317 8.24 5.47 -0.31
C ASP A 317 7.89 5.77 1.15
N GLY A 318 8.20 4.82 2.05
CA GLY A 318 7.81 4.97 3.45
C GLY A 318 6.30 4.79 3.66
N LYS A 319 5.74 5.54 4.60
CA LYS A 319 4.30 5.45 4.91
C LYS A 319 3.51 6.54 4.22
N GLU A 320 2.78 6.19 3.18
CA GLU A 320 1.87 7.07 2.46
C GLU A 320 0.41 6.62 2.58
N ASN A 321 -0.51 7.56 2.80
CA ASN A 321 -1.96 7.31 2.91
C ASN A 321 -2.34 6.17 3.88
N GLY A 322 -1.49 5.90 4.87
CA GLY A 322 -1.68 4.83 5.86
C GLY A 322 -1.13 3.47 5.46
N GLU A 323 -0.51 3.33 4.29
CA GLU A 323 0.15 2.12 3.81
C GLU A 323 1.67 2.30 3.79
N TRP A 324 2.44 1.29 4.20
CA TRP A 324 3.87 1.21 3.97
C TRP A 324 4.09 0.73 2.53
N ARG A 325 4.82 1.50 1.72
CA ARG A 325 4.85 1.32 0.27
C ARG A 325 6.24 1.03 -0.26
N ILE A 326 6.26 0.10 -1.24
CA ILE A 326 7.37 -0.13 -2.15
C ILE A 326 6.82 -0.04 -3.58
N GLU A 327 7.49 0.70 -4.45
CA GLU A 327 7.17 0.77 -5.88
C GLU A 327 8.20 -0.01 -6.68
N LEU A 328 7.70 -0.85 -7.60
CA LEU A 328 8.50 -1.75 -8.41
C LEU A 328 8.22 -1.46 -9.88
N GLY A 329 9.19 -0.82 -10.54
CA GLY A 329 9.07 -0.39 -11.92
C GLY A 329 9.16 -1.54 -12.92
N ASP A 330 8.50 -1.35 -14.05
CA ASP A 330 8.53 -2.29 -15.18
C ASP A 330 9.89 -2.32 -15.92
N GLY A 331 10.82 -1.46 -15.49
CA GLY A 331 12.08 -1.30 -16.19
C GLY A 331 11.93 -0.54 -17.52
N GLY A 332 12.98 -0.51 -18.32
CA GLY A 332 13.01 0.23 -19.58
C GLY A 332 14.07 -0.30 -20.53
N ASP A 333 14.79 0.59 -21.18
CA ASP A 333 15.86 0.23 -22.10
C ASP A 333 17.07 -0.42 -21.40
N ILE A 334 17.29 -0.10 -20.11
CA ILE A 334 18.49 -0.49 -19.38
C ILE A 334 18.22 -1.69 -18.47
N LYS A 335 17.03 -1.76 -17.85
CA LYS A 335 16.68 -2.80 -16.90
C LYS A 335 15.45 -3.60 -17.35
N TYR A 336 15.39 -4.85 -16.92
CA TYR A 336 14.17 -5.65 -16.81
C TYR A 336 13.34 -5.16 -15.63
N PRO A 337 12.12 -5.69 -15.38
CA PRO A 337 11.34 -5.29 -14.21
C PRO A 337 12.14 -5.38 -12.91
N SER A 338 12.00 -4.37 -12.08
CA SER A 338 12.76 -4.18 -10.83
C SER A 338 12.21 -5.06 -9.68
N THR A 339 12.00 -6.36 -9.95
CA THR A 339 11.35 -7.31 -9.03
C THR A 339 12.25 -8.48 -8.61
N ALA A 340 13.55 -8.44 -8.91
CA ALA A 340 14.49 -9.42 -8.40
C ALA A 340 14.61 -9.35 -6.86
N ILE A 341 14.90 -10.49 -6.22
CA ILE A 341 15.01 -10.58 -4.74
C ILE A 341 15.98 -9.52 -4.18
N GLY A 342 17.11 -9.28 -4.87
CA GLY A 342 18.10 -8.30 -4.46
C GLY A 342 17.56 -6.88 -4.46
N VAL A 343 16.81 -6.48 -5.49
CA VAL A 343 16.15 -5.17 -5.58
C VAL A 343 15.15 -4.98 -4.45
N ILE A 344 14.28 -5.96 -4.24
CA ILE A 344 13.28 -5.90 -3.15
C ILE A 344 13.97 -5.82 -1.78
N ALA A 345 15.08 -6.54 -1.59
CA ALA A 345 15.84 -6.46 -0.36
C ALA A 345 16.49 -5.09 -0.15
N HIS A 346 16.97 -4.46 -1.22
CA HIS A 346 17.50 -3.09 -1.21
C HIS A 346 16.43 -2.09 -0.75
N GLU A 347 15.25 -2.11 -1.36
CA GLU A 347 14.17 -1.19 -0.99
C GLU A 347 13.67 -1.43 0.45
N MET A 348 13.51 -2.68 0.87
CA MET A 348 13.19 -3.00 2.26
C MET A 348 14.32 -2.62 3.23
N GLY A 349 15.57 -2.54 2.76
CA GLY A 349 16.72 -2.01 3.48
C GLY A 349 16.57 -0.52 3.83
N HIS A 350 16.04 0.29 2.90
CA HIS A 350 15.66 1.67 3.17
C HIS A 350 14.59 1.76 4.26
N GLY A 351 13.56 0.90 4.18
CA GLY A 351 12.51 0.82 5.18
C GLY A 351 13.03 0.42 6.57
N PHE A 352 13.95 -0.53 6.63
CA PHE A 352 14.62 -0.89 7.88
C PHE A 352 15.40 0.31 8.46
N THR A 353 16.18 0.99 7.63
CA THR A 353 16.97 2.16 8.03
C THR A 353 16.07 3.29 8.53
N GLU A 354 14.95 3.57 7.85
CA GLU A 354 13.96 4.57 8.28
C GLU A 354 13.44 4.33 9.70
N GLN A 355 13.24 3.06 10.07
CA GLN A 355 12.68 2.68 11.37
C GLN A 355 13.72 2.50 12.48
N HIS A 356 15.03 2.53 12.18
CA HIS A 356 16.10 2.33 13.14
C HIS A 356 17.00 3.57 13.24
N SER A 357 18.07 3.62 12.51
CA SER A 357 18.99 4.78 12.54
C SER A 357 18.38 6.04 11.94
N ASN A 358 17.41 5.90 11.07
CA ASN A 358 16.77 6.99 10.34
C ASN A 358 17.78 7.94 9.65
N LEU A 359 18.76 7.35 8.98
CA LEU A 359 19.83 8.08 8.30
C LEU A 359 19.26 9.09 7.31
N VAL A 360 19.61 10.36 7.48
CA VAL A 360 19.23 11.44 6.55
C VAL A 360 19.79 11.13 5.17
N TYR A 361 18.94 11.17 4.16
CA TYR A 361 19.27 10.81 2.78
C TYR A 361 20.08 11.91 2.08
N SER A 362 21.23 12.24 2.65
CA SER A 362 22.13 13.30 2.17
C SER A 362 23.55 13.06 2.66
N GLU A 363 24.54 13.48 1.89
CA GLU A 363 25.96 13.41 2.25
C GLU A 363 26.39 12.00 2.69
N GLN A 364 27.16 11.87 3.80
CA GLN A 364 27.66 10.57 4.27
C GLN A 364 26.56 9.67 4.83
N SER A 365 25.60 10.25 5.55
CA SER A 365 24.47 9.48 6.07
C SER A 365 23.61 8.91 4.94
N GLY A 366 23.43 9.65 3.84
CA GLY A 366 22.75 9.14 2.64
C GLY A 366 23.54 8.02 1.95
N GLY A 367 24.87 8.17 1.85
CA GLY A 367 25.74 7.10 1.34
C GLY A 367 25.71 5.84 2.20
N LEU A 368 25.57 5.96 3.53
CA LEU A 368 25.37 4.82 4.43
C LEU A 368 24.01 4.16 4.24
N ASN A 369 22.95 4.95 4.02
CA ASN A 369 21.61 4.47 3.77
C ASN A 369 21.57 3.61 2.50
N GLU A 370 22.14 4.11 1.40
CA GLU A 370 22.28 3.36 0.15
C GLU A 370 23.13 2.09 0.33
N SER A 371 24.27 2.21 1.01
CA SER A 371 25.15 1.07 1.20
C SER A 371 24.51 -0.03 2.05
N PHE A 372 23.76 0.33 3.11
CA PHE A 372 23.04 -0.66 3.91
C PHE A 372 22.00 -1.43 3.07
N SER A 373 21.32 -0.73 2.17
CA SER A 373 20.36 -1.33 1.23
C SER A 373 21.05 -2.28 0.24
N ASP A 374 22.22 -1.91 -0.30
CA ASP A 374 23.04 -2.81 -1.13
C ASP A 374 23.57 -4.02 -0.35
N MET A 375 23.88 -3.86 0.93
CA MET A 375 24.27 -4.98 1.80
C MET A 375 23.09 -5.93 2.07
N ALA A 376 21.87 -5.39 2.23
CA ALA A 376 20.64 -6.19 2.36
C ALA A 376 20.37 -7.04 1.10
N ASP A 377 20.60 -6.48 -0.10
CA ASP A 377 20.60 -7.25 -1.35
C ASP A 377 21.55 -8.44 -1.28
N GLN A 378 22.81 -8.22 -0.94
CA GLN A 378 23.82 -9.30 -0.89
C GLN A 378 23.51 -10.34 0.19
N ALA A 379 22.94 -9.91 1.33
CA ALA A 379 22.47 -10.79 2.39
C ALA A 379 21.30 -11.67 1.91
N ALA A 380 20.36 -11.09 1.17
CA ALA A 380 19.22 -11.80 0.59
C ALA A 380 19.66 -12.85 -0.45
N GLN A 381 20.58 -12.49 -1.33
CA GLN A 381 21.18 -13.45 -2.28
C GLN A 381 21.86 -14.61 -1.53
N TYR A 382 22.64 -14.30 -0.50
CA TYR A 382 23.31 -15.31 0.32
C TYR A 382 22.29 -16.21 1.05
N TYR A 383 21.20 -15.65 1.55
CA TYR A 383 20.14 -16.44 2.19
C TYR A 383 19.41 -17.34 1.18
N ALA A 384 19.17 -16.85 -0.04
CA ALA A 384 18.50 -17.61 -1.10
C ALA A 384 19.34 -18.75 -1.66
N TYR A 385 20.64 -18.49 -1.90
CA TYR A 385 21.47 -19.37 -2.74
C TYR A 385 22.72 -19.93 -2.03
N GLY A 386 22.97 -19.56 -0.75
CA GLY A 386 24.18 -19.89 -0.02
C GLY A 386 25.45 -19.19 -0.55
N LYS A 387 25.28 -18.28 -1.50
CA LYS A 387 26.33 -17.45 -2.12
C LYS A 387 25.70 -16.16 -2.65
N ASN A 388 26.54 -15.16 -2.89
CA ASN A 388 26.17 -13.89 -3.51
C ASN A 388 27.21 -13.51 -4.57
N ASN A 389 26.88 -12.54 -5.42
CA ASN A 389 27.71 -12.16 -6.57
C ASN A 389 28.50 -10.86 -6.36
N TRP A 390 28.28 -10.16 -5.24
CA TRP A 390 28.85 -8.86 -4.89
C TRP A 390 28.52 -7.74 -5.90
N MET A 391 27.35 -7.86 -6.52
CA MET A 391 26.82 -6.91 -7.49
C MET A 391 25.37 -6.58 -7.18
N HIS A 392 25.01 -5.31 -7.27
CA HIS A 392 23.64 -4.85 -7.16
C HIS A 392 23.01 -4.70 -8.55
N ASP A 393 21.77 -5.14 -8.72
CA ASP A 393 21.00 -5.13 -9.98
C ASP A 393 21.60 -5.95 -11.14
N ALA A 394 22.49 -6.88 -10.86
CA ALA A 394 23.06 -7.72 -11.92
C ALA A 394 22.00 -8.55 -12.66
N GLU A 395 20.98 -9.03 -11.95
CA GLU A 395 19.93 -9.88 -12.46
C GLU A 395 18.95 -9.14 -13.39
N ILE A 396 18.77 -7.84 -13.19
CA ILE A 396 17.83 -7.04 -13.96
C ILE A 396 18.50 -6.11 -14.99
N THR A 397 19.80 -5.87 -14.90
CA THR A 397 20.53 -5.07 -15.90
C THR A 397 20.61 -5.81 -17.24
N LYS A 398 20.07 -5.24 -18.33
CA LYS A 398 20.01 -5.88 -19.65
C LYS A 398 21.39 -6.12 -20.28
N ALA A 399 22.33 -5.21 -20.06
CA ALA A 399 23.67 -5.34 -20.59
C ALA A 399 24.38 -6.55 -19.97
N GLU A 400 24.87 -7.45 -20.83
CA GLU A 400 25.56 -8.68 -20.40
C GLU A 400 26.81 -8.38 -19.57
N GLY A 401 26.98 -9.09 -18.45
CA GLY A 401 28.11 -8.92 -17.52
C GLY A 401 28.15 -7.56 -16.80
N ARG A 402 27.05 -6.81 -16.83
CA ARG A 402 26.93 -5.50 -16.15
C ARG A 402 26.01 -5.59 -14.94
N ALA A 403 26.27 -4.68 -14.01
CA ALA A 403 25.44 -4.39 -12.85
C ALA A 403 25.32 -2.88 -12.68
N LEU A 404 24.40 -2.44 -11.83
CA LEU A 404 24.27 -1.03 -11.47
C LEU A 404 25.44 -0.60 -10.57
N ARG A 405 25.73 -1.38 -9.54
CA ARG A 405 26.84 -1.16 -8.59
C ARG A 405 27.62 -2.45 -8.34
N TYR A 406 28.89 -2.29 -7.97
CA TYR A 406 29.81 -3.38 -7.65
C TYR A 406 30.37 -3.20 -6.25
N LEU A 407 30.31 -4.22 -5.40
CA LEU A 407 30.82 -4.12 -4.04
C LEU A 407 32.30 -4.48 -3.95
N ASP A 408 32.77 -5.36 -4.83
CA ASP A 408 34.19 -5.77 -4.87
C ASP A 408 35.13 -4.65 -5.34
N GLN A 409 34.67 -3.81 -6.24
CA GLN A 409 35.36 -2.61 -6.70
C GLN A 409 34.31 -1.63 -7.23
N PRO A 410 33.80 -0.71 -6.40
CA PRO A 410 32.73 0.20 -6.78
C PRO A 410 32.97 0.97 -8.08
N SER A 411 34.18 1.45 -8.30
CA SER A 411 34.55 2.18 -9.54
C SER A 411 34.45 1.36 -10.83
N LYS A 412 34.12 0.07 -10.79
CA LYS A 412 33.79 -0.72 -11.99
C LYS A 412 32.57 -0.19 -12.75
N ASP A 413 31.68 0.55 -12.10
CA ASP A 413 30.56 1.24 -12.73
C ASP A 413 30.98 2.50 -13.52
N CYS A 414 32.26 2.90 -13.40
CA CYS A 414 32.86 4.03 -14.11
C CYS A 414 33.32 3.64 -15.52
N TYR A 415 32.39 3.38 -16.41
CA TYR A 415 32.71 3.04 -17.80
C TYR A 415 32.48 4.23 -18.75
N GLY A 416 33.20 4.19 -19.90
CA GLY A 416 33.14 5.25 -20.89
C GLY A 416 33.77 6.56 -20.39
N THR A 417 33.01 7.64 -20.39
CA THR A 417 33.45 8.97 -19.95
C THR A 417 33.11 9.29 -18.49
N LYS A 418 32.55 8.32 -17.74
CA LYS A 418 32.19 8.50 -16.34
C LYS A 418 33.42 8.74 -15.46
N LYS A 419 33.24 9.51 -14.40
CA LYS A 419 34.31 9.86 -13.43
C LYS A 419 33.86 9.57 -12.00
N PRO A 420 34.69 8.92 -11.19
CA PRO A 420 34.38 8.64 -9.78
C PRO A 420 33.93 9.89 -9.02
N GLY A 421 32.82 9.77 -8.28
CA GLY A 421 32.23 10.85 -7.48
C GLY A 421 31.49 11.93 -8.27
N GLN A 422 31.47 11.87 -9.60
CA GLN A 422 30.72 12.79 -10.47
C GLN A 422 29.58 12.09 -11.21
N SER A 423 29.81 10.87 -11.68
CA SER A 423 28.86 10.12 -12.49
C SER A 423 28.96 8.59 -12.31
N CYS A 424 29.73 8.15 -11.30
CA CYS A 424 29.91 6.78 -10.89
C CYS A 424 30.53 6.69 -9.48
N SER A 425 30.56 5.49 -8.93
CA SER A 425 30.93 5.21 -7.55
C SER A 425 32.41 5.52 -7.22
N ILE A 426 32.65 5.80 -5.95
CA ILE A 426 33.99 5.97 -5.38
C ILE A 426 34.36 4.77 -4.52
N ASP A 427 35.67 4.41 -4.48
CA ASP A 427 36.18 3.25 -3.76
C ASP A 427 36.75 3.60 -2.40
N ASN A 428 37.11 4.89 -2.17
CA ASN A 428 37.92 5.29 -1.03
C ASN A 428 37.51 6.68 -0.52
N MET A 429 37.63 6.88 0.78
CA MET A 429 37.30 8.14 1.47
C MET A 429 38.07 9.35 0.92
N SER A 430 39.27 9.17 0.39
CA SER A 430 40.04 10.25 -0.24
C SER A 430 39.39 10.85 -1.49
N GLN A 431 38.42 10.16 -2.08
CA GLN A 431 37.65 10.61 -3.26
C GLN A 431 36.35 11.32 -2.85
N TYR A 432 35.99 11.23 -1.56
CA TYR A 432 34.75 11.80 -1.05
C TYR A 432 34.81 13.32 -0.94
N ASN A 433 33.76 13.98 -1.33
CA ASN A 433 33.43 15.35 -0.96
C ASN A 433 31.88 15.48 -0.87
N ARG A 434 31.39 16.57 -0.27
CA ARG A 434 29.96 16.75 0.01
C ARG A 434 29.04 16.82 -1.23
N SER A 435 29.61 16.99 -2.42
CA SER A 435 28.83 17.02 -3.68
C SER A 435 28.73 15.65 -4.35
N VAL A 436 29.35 14.61 -3.80
CA VAL A 436 29.22 13.24 -4.30
C VAL A 436 27.81 12.74 -3.99
N ASP A 437 27.11 12.29 -5.02
CA ASP A 437 25.79 11.70 -4.89
C ASP A 437 25.82 10.49 -3.94
N VAL A 438 24.73 10.29 -3.18
CA VAL A 438 24.63 9.24 -2.17
C VAL A 438 24.83 7.84 -2.76
N HIS A 439 24.34 7.59 -3.98
CA HIS A 439 24.50 6.31 -4.68
C HIS A 439 25.96 6.04 -5.07
N TYR A 440 26.76 7.09 -5.28
CA TYR A 440 28.20 6.94 -5.60
C TYR A 440 29.06 6.88 -4.34
N SER A 441 28.67 7.59 -3.28
CA SER A 441 29.40 7.58 -2.00
C SER A 441 29.13 6.30 -1.20
N SER A 442 28.05 5.59 -1.46
CA SER A 442 27.76 4.25 -0.92
C SER A 442 28.87 3.24 -1.20
N GLY A 443 29.59 3.43 -2.31
CA GLY A 443 30.71 2.56 -2.72
C GLY A 443 31.74 2.33 -1.64
N ILE A 444 32.02 3.34 -0.76
CA ILE A 444 32.98 3.19 0.34
C ILE A 444 32.58 2.04 1.29
N PHE A 445 31.32 2.04 1.78
CA PHE A 445 30.84 1.01 2.70
C PHE A 445 30.46 -0.29 1.99
N ASN A 446 30.08 -0.23 0.71
CA ASN A 446 29.92 -1.40 -0.14
C ASN A 446 31.22 -2.19 -0.22
N HIS A 447 32.35 -1.49 -0.43
CA HIS A 447 33.65 -2.11 -0.47
C HIS A 447 34.06 -2.66 0.91
N VAL A 448 33.77 -1.96 2.01
CA VAL A 448 33.95 -2.49 3.37
C VAL A 448 33.21 -3.81 3.55
N PHE A 449 31.93 -3.86 3.13
CA PHE A 449 31.12 -5.08 3.23
C PHE A 449 31.73 -6.26 2.47
N TYR A 450 32.21 -6.02 1.25
CA TYR A 450 32.94 -7.00 0.46
C TYR A 450 34.23 -7.48 1.15
N LEU A 451 35.09 -6.55 1.58
CA LEU A 451 36.37 -6.87 2.20
C LEU A 451 36.20 -7.71 3.47
N ILE A 452 35.22 -7.39 4.30
CA ILE A 452 34.91 -8.19 5.49
C ILE A 452 34.30 -9.53 5.07
N GLY A 453 33.30 -9.54 4.20
CA GLY A 453 32.53 -10.72 3.82
C GLY A 453 33.33 -11.81 3.09
N THR A 454 34.48 -11.41 2.53
CA THR A 454 35.41 -12.33 1.83
C THR A 454 36.65 -12.69 2.65
N ALA A 455 36.80 -12.13 3.86
CA ALA A 455 37.90 -12.48 4.75
C ALA A 455 37.71 -13.87 5.37
N ASP A 456 38.82 -14.49 5.78
CA ASP A 456 38.81 -15.83 6.39
C ASP A 456 37.88 -15.90 7.62
N GLY A 457 36.97 -16.85 7.61
CA GLY A 457 35.99 -17.05 8.69
C GLY A 457 34.80 -16.09 8.67
N TRP A 458 34.67 -15.27 7.62
CA TRP A 458 33.53 -14.39 7.35
C TRP A 458 32.70 -14.87 6.17
N ASN A 459 31.53 -14.31 5.97
CA ASN A 459 30.64 -14.45 4.83
C ASN A 459 29.63 -13.30 4.82
N ALA A 460 28.80 -13.21 3.80
CA ALA A 460 27.81 -12.13 3.68
C ALA A 460 26.86 -12.05 4.88
N LYS A 461 26.37 -13.20 5.42
CA LYS A 461 25.52 -13.21 6.62
C LYS A 461 26.22 -12.63 7.85
N LYS A 462 27.42 -13.15 8.18
CA LYS A 462 28.16 -12.70 9.35
C LYS A 462 28.56 -11.22 9.25
N THR A 463 28.80 -10.75 8.04
CA THR A 463 29.07 -9.31 7.79
C THR A 463 27.79 -8.50 7.93
N PHE A 464 26.66 -9.01 7.45
CA PHE A 464 25.37 -8.34 7.60
C PHE A 464 24.93 -8.27 9.08
N ASP A 465 25.29 -9.26 9.92
CA ASP A 465 25.02 -9.24 11.37
C ASP A 465 25.57 -7.94 12.01
N VAL A 466 26.81 -7.59 11.70
CA VAL A 466 27.44 -6.40 12.30
C VAL A 466 26.92 -5.10 11.69
N MET A 467 26.57 -5.09 10.40
CA MET A 467 26.00 -3.91 9.75
C MET A 467 24.57 -3.64 10.22
N LEU A 468 23.75 -4.67 10.33
CA LEU A 468 22.39 -4.56 10.85
C LEU A 468 22.40 -4.07 12.29
N LYS A 469 23.24 -4.65 13.14
CA LYS A 469 23.38 -4.22 14.53
C LYS A 469 23.90 -2.78 14.63
N ALA A 470 24.82 -2.39 13.76
CA ALA A 470 25.32 -1.01 13.72
C ALA A 470 24.18 -0.04 13.34
N ASN A 471 23.36 -0.38 12.34
CA ASN A 471 22.20 0.41 11.94
C ASN A 471 21.15 0.50 13.07
N SER A 472 20.88 -0.61 13.77
CA SER A 472 19.86 -0.64 14.83
C SER A 472 20.30 0.09 16.11
N ASP A 473 21.56 -0.09 16.53
CA ASP A 473 21.96 0.21 17.90
C ASP A 473 22.97 1.37 18.01
N TYR A 474 23.69 1.71 16.92
CA TYR A 474 24.82 2.63 16.98
C TYR A 474 24.69 3.85 16.06
N TRP A 475 24.10 3.68 14.87
CA TRP A 475 23.97 4.78 13.93
C TRP A 475 22.81 5.71 14.31
N THR A 476 22.95 6.97 13.96
CA THR A 476 21.99 8.05 14.18
C THR A 476 21.72 8.79 12.88
N PRO A 477 20.69 9.64 12.77
CA PRO A 477 20.31 10.27 11.50
C PRO A 477 21.43 10.99 10.74
N ASN A 478 22.43 11.53 11.42
CA ASN A 478 23.53 12.29 10.79
C ASN A 478 24.89 11.59 10.92
N THR A 479 24.88 10.28 11.12
CA THR A 479 26.12 9.49 11.27
C THR A 479 27.04 9.67 10.07
N THR A 480 28.30 10.04 10.34
CA THR A 480 29.35 10.11 9.34
C THR A 480 29.98 8.74 9.10
N PHE A 481 30.76 8.57 8.03
CA PHE A 481 31.47 7.30 7.76
C PHE A 481 32.41 6.87 8.89
N ALA A 482 33.09 7.81 9.54
CA ALA A 482 33.96 7.50 10.69
C ALA A 482 33.15 7.02 11.91
N GLU A 483 32.06 7.68 12.23
CA GLU A 483 31.16 7.24 13.31
C GLU A 483 30.49 5.91 12.98
N ALA A 484 30.12 5.70 11.72
CA ALA A 484 29.55 4.44 11.27
C ALA A 484 30.54 3.28 11.42
N ALA A 485 31.80 3.51 11.09
CA ALA A 485 32.87 2.53 11.31
C ALA A 485 33.01 2.15 12.79
N CYS A 486 32.94 3.12 13.70
CA CYS A 486 32.92 2.85 15.14
C CYS A 486 31.71 2.00 15.55
N GLY A 487 30.54 2.29 14.98
CA GLY A 487 29.31 1.47 15.17
C GLY A 487 29.52 0.02 14.76
N VAL A 488 30.09 -0.23 13.57
CA VAL A 488 30.39 -1.59 13.08
C VAL A 488 31.42 -2.30 13.96
N ILE A 489 32.47 -1.61 14.39
CA ILE A 489 33.50 -2.17 15.30
C ILE A 489 32.84 -2.57 16.64
N ASN A 490 31.96 -1.72 17.19
CA ASN A 490 31.26 -2.02 18.43
C ASN A 490 30.29 -3.18 18.27
N ALA A 491 29.55 -3.23 17.16
CA ALA A 491 28.69 -4.36 16.83
C ALA A 491 29.48 -5.69 16.73
N ALA A 492 30.67 -5.65 16.12
CA ALA A 492 31.56 -6.81 16.06
C ALA A 492 32.08 -7.24 17.45
N LYS A 493 32.39 -6.27 18.34
CA LYS A 493 32.72 -6.55 19.74
C LYS A 493 31.58 -7.21 20.49
N ASP A 494 30.34 -6.73 20.31
CA ASP A 494 29.15 -7.31 20.95
C ASP A 494 28.89 -8.75 20.53
N TYR A 495 29.13 -9.10 19.27
CA TYR A 495 29.07 -10.47 18.76
C TYR A 495 30.31 -11.30 19.10
N GLN A 496 31.33 -10.71 19.71
CA GLN A 496 32.63 -11.34 20.00
C GLN A 496 33.31 -11.87 18.73
N TYR A 497 33.13 -11.16 17.60
CA TYR A 497 33.81 -11.48 16.36
C TYR A 497 35.23 -10.92 16.31
N ASP A 498 36.10 -11.59 15.54
CA ASP A 498 37.45 -11.08 15.32
C ASP A 498 37.44 -9.75 14.59
N LEU A 499 38.11 -8.74 15.15
CA LEU A 499 38.13 -7.40 14.62
C LEU A 499 39.16 -7.22 13.49
N THR A 500 40.04 -8.18 13.26
CA THR A 500 41.16 -8.04 12.31
C THR A 500 40.67 -7.69 10.91
N ALA A 501 39.66 -8.44 10.40
CA ALA A 501 39.06 -8.18 9.09
C ALA A 501 38.33 -6.83 9.04
N VAL A 502 37.60 -6.48 10.11
CA VAL A 502 36.82 -5.23 10.20
C VAL A 502 37.77 -4.02 10.18
N MET A 503 38.80 -4.03 10.99
CA MET A 503 39.79 -2.94 11.06
C MET A 503 40.59 -2.81 9.76
N HIS A 504 40.93 -3.94 9.14
CA HIS A 504 41.60 -3.97 7.85
C HIS A 504 40.74 -3.31 6.76
N ALA A 505 39.48 -3.67 6.67
CA ALA A 505 38.56 -3.16 5.65
C ALA A 505 38.39 -1.64 5.73
N PHE A 506 38.21 -1.07 6.93
CA PHE A 506 38.12 0.40 7.09
C PHE A 506 39.42 1.12 6.76
N LYS A 507 40.56 0.51 7.07
CA LYS A 507 41.85 1.06 6.70
C LYS A 507 42.07 1.11 5.19
N GLU A 508 41.67 0.04 4.47
CA GLU A 508 41.80 -0.04 3.00
C GLU A 508 40.96 1.03 2.29
N VAL A 509 39.74 1.29 2.75
CA VAL A 509 38.89 2.35 2.18
C VAL A 509 39.18 3.74 2.73
N GLY A 510 40.18 3.90 3.60
CA GLY A 510 40.62 5.19 4.12
C GLY A 510 39.68 5.86 5.12
N VAL A 511 38.77 5.10 5.77
CA VAL A 511 37.90 5.60 6.83
C VAL A 511 38.64 5.62 8.16
N ASP A 512 38.62 6.77 8.85
CA ASP A 512 39.34 6.96 10.12
C ASP A 512 38.61 6.26 11.28
N THR A 513 39.31 5.32 11.92
CA THR A 513 38.81 4.55 13.06
C THR A 513 39.56 4.85 14.37
N ARG A 514 40.39 5.90 14.40
CA ARG A 514 41.21 6.19 15.59
C ARG A 514 40.41 6.61 16.82
N ALA A 515 39.18 7.06 16.62
CA ALA A 515 38.26 7.44 17.70
C ALA A 515 37.45 6.24 18.26
N CYS A 516 37.52 5.06 17.64
CA CYS A 516 36.80 3.87 18.07
C CYS A 516 37.60 3.13 19.16
#